data_be857826fe593e8f07d4378c0c263b4b
#
_entry.id   be857826fe593e8f07d4378c0c263b4b
#
_cell.length_a   1.000
_cell.length_b   1.000
_cell.length_c   1.000
_cell.angle_alpha   90.00
_cell.angle_beta   90.00
_cell.angle_gamma   90.00
#
_symmetry.space_group_name_H-M   'P 1'
#
loop_
_entity.id
_entity.type
_entity.pdbx_description
1 polymer ?
#
loop_
_entity_poly.entity_id
_entity_poly.type
_entity_poly.pdbx_seq_one_letter_code
_entity_poly.pdbx_strand_id
1 'polypeptide(L)'
;MQTSILKIICFFTATAGYLLAVYVIMPWIMSFHHVKPGFKVTDVAAAFTFEYIIGCIIACAIWLVFSGVLAHIVIKAWWLGGCALVAAGLIIIAVAGWQELTKESKLIPYKEFYDNGVIRESGMKTNNSSGRIHGKVTKYYPSGEMWATETYVMDELRGECEIFHKNGQLMAKGTGQGKEWLDEERVPIPHGEWTFYREDGSVDDVRVYNRGELVSSQNYLYFYDSDWNICTISDKKRFTGTLEMSGIVTRYYFPNLFNGKVIDGKFDGEISSYYNIGEKPSIAVVARYNKGKLTGEYRAYYTNGQLSSERNYLDGKYDGEYKSYYEDSLATRPHGQLKYKAYYNHSGRHGLACWYYKNGKIEAESNYVNGKKNGISRQWKEDGTFISVYHYVDDIKDGLMNAMRKISIPKDFIKKGKK
;
A
#
# COMPACT_ATOMS: atom_id res chain seq x y z
N MET A 1 15.01 47.06 44.82
CA MET A 1 15.99 46.77 43.74
C MET A 1 16.63 45.38 43.90
N GLN A 2 17.01 44.93 45.09
CA GLN A 2 17.61 43.59 45.32
C GLN A 2 16.68 42.41 45.01
N THR A 3 15.36 42.53 45.23
CA THR A 3 14.37 41.45 44.95
C THR A 3 14.16 41.20 43.47
N SER A 4 14.36 42.20 42.59
CA SER A 4 14.22 42.06 41.15
C SER A 4 15.41 41.36 40.51
N ILE A 5 16.62 41.61 41.01
CA ILE A 5 17.84 40.97 40.50
C ILE A 5 17.85 39.46 40.85
N LEU A 6 17.38 39.13 42.06
CA LEU A 6 17.27 37.70 42.45
C LEU A 6 16.29 36.92 41.64
N LYS A 7 15.12 37.51 41.28
CA LYS A 7 14.13 36.93 40.38
C LYS A 7 14.69 36.68 38.98
N ILE A 8 15.50 37.59 38.48
CA ILE A 8 16.14 37.45 37.16
C ILE A 8 17.19 36.34 37.17
N ILE A 9 17.99 36.22 38.23
CA ILE A 9 18.97 35.12 38.37
C ILE A 9 18.28 33.76 38.48
N CYS A 10 17.22 33.63 39.26
CA CYS A 10 16.44 32.38 39.35
C CYS A 10 15.78 32.00 38.04
N PHE A 11 15.31 32.97 37.26
CA PHE A 11 14.72 32.71 35.92
C PHE A 11 15.80 32.21 34.94
N PHE A 12 16.96 32.83 34.91
CA PHE A 12 18.07 32.43 34.02
C PHE A 12 18.69 31.08 34.42
N THR A 13 18.77 30.71 35.67
CA THR A 13 19.26 29.40 36.11
C THR A 13 18.26 28.29 35.83
N ALA A 14 16.97 28.53 35.98
CA ALA A 14 15.92 27.57 35.63
C ALA A 14 15.84 27.33 34.12
N THR A 15 15.95 28.40 33.30
CA THR A 15 15.99 28.30 31.82
C THR A 15 17.28 27.63 31.32
N ALA A 16 18.42 27.89 31.92
CA ALA A 16 19.67 27.22 31.57
C ALA A 16 19.63 25.71 31.91
N GLY A 17 19.05 25.32 33.03
CA GLY A 17 18.82 23.91 33.38
C GLY A 17 17.88 23.19 32.43
N TYR A 18 16.80 23.85 32.02
CA TYR A 18 15.87 23.33 31.02
C TYR A 18 16.52 23.16 29.62
N LEU A 19 17.29 24.16 29.20
CA LEU A 19 18.03 24.10 27.92
C LEU A 19 19.09 22.99 27.93
N LEU A 20 19.81 22.82 29.03
CA LEU A 20 20.76 21.71 29.19
C LEU A 20 20.09 20.34 29.08
N ALA A 21 18.94 20.17 29.72
CA ALA A 21 18.16 18.93 29.66
C ALA A 21 17.67 18.64 28.24
N VAL A 22 17.15 19.64 27.53
CA VAL A 22 16.57 19.48 26.18
C VAL A 22 17.67 19.33 25.11
N TYR A 23 18.73 20.11 25.18
CA TYR A 23 19.73 20.16 24.09
C TYR A 23 20.94 19.23 24.25
N VAL A 24 21.23 18.79 25.46
CA VAL A 24 22.38 17.89 25.72
C VAL A 24 21.92 16.47 26.00
N ILE A 25 20.84 16.31 26.75
CA ILE A 25 20.40 14.99 27.26
C ILE A 25 19.48 14.28 26.27
N MET A 26 18.55 15.00 25.62
CA MET A 26 17.67 14.43 24.61
C MET A 26 18.41 13.89 23.37
N PRO A 27 19.39 14.57 22.77
CA PRO A 27 20.15 14.00 21.66
C PRO A 27 20.98 12.79 22.06
N TRP A 28 21.45 12.74 23.31
CA TRP A 28 22.21 11.62 23.84
C TRP A 28 21.32 10.37 24.01
N ILE A 29 20.09 10.53 24.50
CA ILE A 29 19.09 9.45 24.57
C ILE A 29 18.71 8.95 23.18
N MET A 30 18.58 9.84 22.20
CA MET A 30 18.25 9.50 20.82
C MET A 30 19.37 8.73 20.08
N SER A 31 20.63 8.88 20.51
CA SER A 31 21.77 8.17 19.88
C SER A 31 21.89 6.69 20.27
N PHE A 32 21.14 6.22 21.25
CA PHE A 32 21.16 4.83 21.73
C PHE A 32 20.19 3.87 21.00
N HIS A 33 19.55 4.29 19.91
CA HIS A 33 18.68 3.41 19.10
C HIS A 33 19.40 2.29 18.32
N HIS A 34 20.72 2.07 18.54
CA HIS A 34 21.48 0.95 17.98
C HIS A 34 21.84 -0.10 19.02
N VAL A 35 20.83 -0.70 19.65
CA VAL A 35 21.07 -1.86 20.53
C VAL A 35 20.93 -3.17 19.75
N LYS A 36 21.93 -4.04 19.90
CA LYS A 36 22.03 -5.36 19.23
C LYS A 36 20.82 -6.25 19.49
N PRO A 37 20.43 -7.11 18.53
CA PRO A 37 19.31 -8.03 18.70
C PRO A 37 19.60 -9.05 19.82
N GLY A 38 18.68 -9.15 20.79
CA GLY A 38 18.73 -10.15 21.88
C GLY A 38 18.45 -9.63 23.29
N PHE A 39 18.42 -8.30 23.51
CA PHE A 39 18.07 -7.73 24.82
C PHE A 39 16.60 -7.34 24.88
N LYS A 40 15.91 -7.71 25.96
CA LYS A 40 14.54 -7.24 26.22
C LYS A 40 14.60 -5.75 26.54
N VAL A 41 13.94 -4.93 25.71
CA VAL A 41 13.89 -3.46 25.81
C VAL A 41 13.38 -3.00 27.19
N THR A 42 12.57 -3.81 27.87
CA THR A 42 12.03 -3.57 29.22
C THR A 42 13.10 -3.47 30.30
N ASP A 43 14.16 -4.28 30.24
CA ASP A 43 15.16 -4.35 31.30
C ASP A 43 16.20 -3.21 31.19
N VAL A 44 16.48 -2.77 29.97
CA VAL A 44 17.40 -1.64 29.72
C VAL A 44 16.73 -0.30 30.00
N ALA A 45 15.46 -0.13 29.62
CA ALA A 45 14.71 1.09 29.89
C ALA A 45 14.48 1.26 31.40
N ALA A 46 14.23 0.17 32.14
CA ALA A 46 14.04 0.20 33.59
C ALA A 46 15.34 0.55 34.35
N ALA A 47 16.47 -0.03 33.96
CA ALA A 47 17.77 0.26 34.61
C ALA A 47 18.24 1.69 34.30
N PHE A 48 18.14 2.13 33.06
CA PHE A 48 18.56 3.50 32.64
C PHE A 48 17.68 4.59 33.25
N THR A 49 16.38 4.38 33.35
CA THR A 49 15.47 5.34 33.97
C THR A 49 15.67 5.42 35.48
N PHE A 50 15.99 4.34 36.17
CA PHE A 50 16.23 4.30 37.61
C PHE A 50 17.52 5.06 37.98
N GLU A 51 18.66 4.79 37.31
CA GLU A 51 19.91 5.52 37.53
C GLU A 51 19.81 7.00 37.15
N TYR A 52 19.09 7.33 36.09
CA TYR A 52 18.88 8.70 35.66
C TYR A 52 18.00 9.49 36.64
N ILE A 53 16.93 8.89 37.14
CA ILE A 53 16.06 9.51 38.17
C ILE A 53 16.83 9.68 39.47
N ILE A 54 17.63 8.69 39.89
CA ILE A 54 18.51 8.84 41.05
C ILE A 54 19.53 9.94 40.81
N GLY A 55 20.15 10.00 39.62
CA GLY A 55 21.07 11.08 39.22
C GLY A 55 20.41 12.46 39.28
N CYS A 56 19.21 12.62 38.76
CA CYS A 56 18.44 13.85 38.84
C CYS A 56 18.01 14.21 40.27
N ILE A 57 17.61 13.24 41.08
CA ILE A 57 17.28 13.43 42.52
C ILE A 57 18.52 13.88 43.30
N ILE A 58 19.67 13.23 43.04
CA ILE A 58 20.95 13.61 43.68
C ILE A 58 21.36 14.99 43.25
N ALA A 59 21.29 15.32 41.95
CA ALA A 59 21.61 16.64 41.40
C ALA A 59 20.69 17.75 41.98
N CYS A 60 19.39 17.46 42.10
CA CYS A 60 18.42 18.36 42.75
C CYS A 60 18.68 18.49 44.24
N ALA A 61 19.04 17.40 44.93
CA ALA A 61 19.41 17.46 46.37
C ALA A 61 20.69 18.23 46.62
N ILE A 62 21.75 18.06 45.79
CA ILE A 62 22.98 18.83 45.84
C ILE A 62 22.68 20.31 45.55
N TRP A 63 21.86 20.63 44.57
CA TRP A 63 21.45 22.00 44.25
C TRP A 63 20.60 22.62 45.35
N LEU A 64 19.70 21.86 45.99
CA LEU A 64 18.97 22.31 47.18
C LEU A 64 19.88 22.56 48.39
N VAL A 65 20.90 21.74 48.62
CA VAL A 65 21.87 21.94 49.66
C VAL A 65 22.73 23.19 49.34
N PHE A 66 23.18 23.37 48.08
CA PHE A 66 23.96 24.56 47.66
C PHE A 66 23.10 25.82 47.73
N SER A 67 21.86 25.78 47.29
CA SER A 67 20.93 26.92 47.40
C SER A 67 20.55 27.20 48.85
N GLY A 68 20.43 26.17 49.69
CA GLY A 68 20.19 26.28 51.13
C GLY A 68 21.33 26.94 51.87
N VAL A 69 22.58 26.60 51.53
CA VAL A 69 23.78 27.26 52.08
C VAL A 69 23.86 28.73 51.66
N LEU A 70 23.55 29.04 50.39
CA LEU A 70 23.47 30.43 49.92
C LEU A 70 22.30 31.22 50.56
N ALA A 71 21.13 30.54 50.74
CA ALA A 71 19.94 31.15 51.35
C ALA A 71 20.14 31.41 52.84
N HIS A 72 20.93 30.59 53.55
CA HIS A 72 21.27 30.81 54.97
C HIS A 72 22.13 32.07 55.19
N ILE A 73 22.84 32.50 54.12
CA ILE A 73 23.64 33.74 54.16
C ILE A 73 22.77 34.98 53.84
N VAL A 74 21.59 34.84 53.17
CA VAL A 74 20.92 36.02 52.57
C VAL A 74 19.46 36.21 52.95
N ILE A 75 18.63 35.15 53.30
CA ILE A 75 17.19 35.33 53.45
C ILE A 75 16.58 34.33 54.48
N LYS A 76 15.70 34.85 55.40
CA LYS A 76 14.91 34.16 56.44
C LYS A 76 14.02 33.02 55.89
N ALA A 77 13.89 32.00 56.72
CA ALA A 77 13.15 30.73 56.75
C ALA A 77 11.91 30.51 55.82
N TRP A 78 11.35 31.48 55.17
CA TRP A 78 10.11 31.37 54.36
C TRP A 78 10.28 30.72 53.00
N TRP A 79 11.48 30.69 52.42
CA TRP A 79 11.76 30.13 51.09
C TRP A 79 11.97 28.60 51.12
N LEU A 80 12.39 28.03 52.23
CA LEU A 80 12.59 26.57 52.37
C LEU A 80 11.29 25.78 52.22
N GLY A 81 10.17 26.33 52.75
CA GLY A 81 8.86 25.70 52.61
C GLY A 81 8.35 25.71 51.15
N GLY A 82 8.54 26.80 50.41
CA GLY A 82 8.13 26.88 49.01
C GLY A 82 8.91 25.97 48.06
N CYS A 83 10.24 25.90 48.27
CA CYS A 83 11.10 25.00 47.49
C CYS A 83 10.81 23.53 47.77
N ALA A 84 10.50 23.17 49.03
CA ALA A 84 10.12 21.82 49.42
C ALA A 84 8.78 21.40 48.78
N LEU A 85 7.82 22.32 48.71
CA LEU A 85 6.52 22.06 48.05
C LEU A 85 6.67 21.90 46.53
N VAL A 86 7.52 22.70 45.88
CA VAL A 86 7.80 22.56 44.44
C VAL A 86 8.54 21.25 44.18
N ALA A 87 9.54 20.91 45.00
CA ALA A 87 10.26 19.63 44.87
C ALA A 87 9.33 18.43 45.10
N ALA A 88 8.45 18.49 46.12
CA ALA A 88 7.45 17.45 46.34
C ALA A 88 6.46 17.34 45.18
N GLY A 89 6.01 18.46 44.61
CA GLY A 89 5.17 18.49 43.41
C GLY A 89 5.84 17.85 42.18
N LEU A 90 7.12 18.16 41.93
CA LEU A 90 7.91 17.55 40.86
C LEU A 90 8.14 16.04 41.10
N ILE A 91 8.36 15.61 42.33
CA ILE A 91 8.47 14.18 42.67
C ILE A 91 7.15 13.47 42.46
N ILE A 92 6.00 14.06 42.81
CA ILE A 92 4.68 13.50 42.58
C ILE A 92 4.40 13.36 41.09
N ILE A 93 4.73 14.39 40.28
CA ILE A 93 4.59 14.35 38.81
C ILE A 93 5.51 13.27 38.24
N ALA A 94 6.76 13.19 38.68
CA ALA A 94 7.72 12.19 38.22
C ALA A 94 7.26 10.76 38.61
N VAL A 95 6.74 10.55 39.81
CA VAL A 95 6.19 9.25 40.27
C VAL A 95 4.91 8.90 39.50
N ALA A 96 4.01 9.86 39.33
CA ALA A 96 2.79 9.64 38.52
C ALA A 96 3.13 9.34 37.04
N GLY A 97 4.08 10.06 36.44
CA GLY A 97 4.59 9.76 35.10
C GLY A 97 5.30 8.40 35.05
N TRP A 98 6.03 8.04 36.08
CA TRP A 98 6.62 6.70 36.20
C TRP A 98 5.59 5.60 36.32
N GLN A 99 4.54 5.77 37.14
CA GLN A 99 3.45 4.80 37.28
C GLN A 99 2.69 4.64 35.94
N GLU A 100 2.52 5.68 35.17
CA GLU A 100 1.90 5.60 33.85
C GLU A 100 2.82 4.92 32.82
N LEU A 101 4.14 5.18 32.88
CA LEU A 101 5.15 4.55 32.02
C LEU A 101 5.42 3.07 32.37
N THR A 102 5.28 2.70 33.65
CA THR A 102 5.48 1.32 34.14
C THR A 102 4.19 0.50 34.19
N LYS A 103 3.03 1.09 33.92
CA LYS A 103 1.84 0.30 33.59
C LYS A 103 2.18 -0.57 32.38
N GLU A 104 2.45 -1.85 32.60
CA GLU A 104 2.47 -2.83 31.52
C GLU A 104 1.22 -2.61 30.68
N SER A 105 1.38 -2.11 29.48
CA SER A 105 0.27 -1.88 28.58
C SER A 105 -0.32 -3.25 28.24
N LYS A 106 -1.38 -3.61 28.94
CA LYS A 106 -2.05 -4.89 28.75
C LYS A 106 -2.49 -4.98 27.30
N LEU A 107 -2.13 -6.07 26.63
CA LEU A 107 -2.58 -6.32 25.27
C LEU A 107 -4.04 -6.76 25.31
N ILE A 108 -4.85 -6.16 24.46
CA ILE A 108 -6.25 -6.51 24.24
C ILE A 108 -6.48 -6.94 22.80
N PRO A 109 -7.34 -7.94 22.55
CA PRO A 109 -7.67 -8.35 21.20
C PRO A 109 -8.47 -7.26 20.47
N TYR A 110 -8.24 -7.11 19.17
CA TYR A 110 -9.04 -6.27 18.28
C TYR A 110 -9.41 -7.00 17.01
N LYS A 111 -10.46 -6.53 16.34
CA LYS A 111 -10.89 -6.96 15.01
C LYS A 111 -11.34 -5.75 14.22
N GLU A 112 -10.98 -5.71 12.95
CA GLU A 112 -11.51 -4.77 11.98
C GLU A 112 -12.28 -5.53 10.90
N PHE A 113 -13.27 -4.89 10.30
CA PHE A 113 -14.20 -5.53 9.37
C PHE A 113 -14.24 -4.76 8.06
N TYR A 114 -14.50 -5.50 6.98
CA TYR A 114 -14.92 -4.93 5.71
C TYR A 114 -16.36 -4.42 5.77
N ASP A 115 -16.79 -3.61 4.81
CA ASP A 115 -18.18 -3.13 4.71
C ASP A 115 -19.21 -4.25 4.56
N ASN A 116 -18.80 -5.41 4.07
CA ASN A 116 -19.64 -6.61 3.98
C ASN A 116 -19.74 -7.40 5.30
N GLY A 117 -19.13 -6.93 6.39
CA GLY A 117 -19.15 -7.58 7.70
C GLY A 117 -18.14 -8.71 7.89
N VAL A 118 -17.35 -9.06 6.87
CA VAL A 118 -16.25 -10.03 6.99
C VAL A 118 -15.08 -9.40 7.75
N ILE A 119 -14.41 -10.17 8.60
CA ILE A 119 -13.20 -9.71 9.31
C ILE A 119 -12.15 -9.34 8.26
N ARG A 120 -11.63 -8.11 8.33
CA ARG A 120 -10.51 -7.63 7.52
C ARG A 120 -9.17 -7.98 8.15
N GLU A 121 -9.04 -7.71 9.45
CA GLU A 121 -7.87 -8.10 10.23
C GLU A 121 -8.20 -8.33 11.71
N SER A 122 -7.35 -9.13 12.37
CA SER A 122 -7.47 -9.41 13.80
C SER A 122 -6.08 -9.55 14.42
N GLY A 123 -5.93 -9.11 15.67
CA GLY A 123 -4.65 -9.15 16.38
C GLY A 123 -4.78 -8.64 17.79
N MET A 124 -3.64 -8.19 18.33
CA MET A 124 -3.54 -7.62 19.68
C MET A 124 -3.06 -6.16 19.57
N LYS A 125 -3.60 -5.30 20.43
CA LYS A 125 -3.15 -3.91 20.58
C LYS A 125 -3.05 -3.51 22.05
N THR A 126 -2.27 -2.48 22.34
CA THR A 126 -2.17 -1.94 23.69
C THR A 126 -3.50 -1.30 24.13
N ASN A 127 -3.86 -1.46 25.39
CA ASN A 127 -5.10 -0.89 25.97
C ASN A 127 -4.99 0.57 26.41
N ASN A 128 -3.89 1.23 26.11
CA ASN A 128 -3.67 2.65 26.38
C ASN A 128 -4.28 3.55 25.28
N SER A 129 -4.26 4.87 25.49
CA SER A 129 -4.82 5.86 24.55
C SER A 129 -4.21 5.81 23.14
N SER A 130 -3.01 5.26 22.98
CA SER A 130 -2.36 5.10 21.67
C SER A 130 -2.88 3.88 20.87
N GLY A 131 -3.40 2.85 21.56
CA GLY A 131 -3.99 1.66 20.95
C GLY A 131 -3.07 0.96 19.93
N ARG A 132 -1.75 0.90 20.19
CA ARG A 132 -0.74 0.40 19.23
C ARG A 132 -0.83 -1.10 19.02
N ILE A 133 -0.74 -1.52 17.77
CA ILE A 133 -0.70 -2.92 17.36
C ILE A 133 0.62 -3.55 17.84
N HIS A 134 0.52 -4.76 18.44
CA HIS A 134 1.67 -5.51 18.92
C HIS A 134 1.43 -7.02 18.81
N GLY A 135 2.45 -7.76 18.33
CA GLY A 135 2.37 -9.20 18.10
C GLY A 135 1.84 -9.56 16.72
N LYS A 136 1.36 -10.79 16.58
CA LYS A 136 0.89 -11.34 15.30
C LYS A 136 -0.49 -10.77 14.94
N VAL A 137 -0.62 -10.27 13.72
CA VAL A 137 -1.87 -9.82 13.09
C VAL A 137 -2.20 -10.78 11.96
N THR A 138 -3.43 -11.23 11.89
CA THR A 138 -3.97 -12.03 10.80
C THR A 138 -4.89 -11.18 9.95
N LYS A 139 -4.71 -11.23 8.64
CA LYS A 139 -5.48 -10.50 7.64
C LYS A 139 -6.24 -11.44 6.75
N TYR A 140 -7.38 -11.00 6.24
CA TYR A 140 -8.29 -11.83 5.47
C TYR A 140 -8.68 -11.15 4.17
N TYR A 141 -9.01 -11.93 3.16
CA TYR A 141 -9.67 -11.47 1.93
C TYR A 141 -11.11 -11.03 2.22
N PRO A 142 -11.73 -10.19 1.38
CA PRO A 142 -13.16 -9.86 1.51
C PRO A 142 -14.10 -11.06 1.43
N SER A 143 -13.64 -12.19 0.90
CA SER A 143 -14.32 -13.49 0.85
C SER A 143 -14.19 -14.31 2.13
N GLY A 144 -13.29 -13.91 3.05
CA GLY A 144 -13.12 -14.48 4.39
C GLY A 144 -11.91 -15.40 4.55
N GLU A 145 -11.22 -15.79 3.49
CA GLU A 145 -10.01 -16.61 3.56
C GLU A 145 -8.85 -15.79 4.09
N MET A 146 -7.94 -16.43 4.84
CA MET A 146 -6.72 -15.80 5.32
C MET A 146 -5.79 -15.48 4.15
N TRP A 147 -5.31 -14.22 4.07
CA TRP A 147 -4.35 -13.84 3.04
C TRP A 147 -2.96 -13.53 3.55
N ALA A 148 -2.83 -13.08 4.83
CA ALA A 148 -1.50 -12.82 5.41
C ALA A 148 -1.49 -12.91 6.92
N THR A 149 -0.31 -13.22 7.47
CA THR A 149 0.03 -12.96 8.87
C THR A 149 1.27 -12.09 8.92
N GLU A 150 1.28 -11.12 9.83
CA GLU A 150 2.34 -10.13 9.98
C GLU A 150 2.64 -9.90 11.46
N THR A 151 3.92 -9.74 11.80
CA THR A 151 4.32 -9.48 13.19
C THR A 151 4.69 -8.03 13.40
N TYR A 152 4.07 -7.40 14.40
CA TYR A 152 4.21 -5.99 14.74
C TYR A 152 4.86 -5.77 16.09
N VAL A 153 5.64 -4.71 16.19
CA VAL A 153 6.16 -4.16 17.44
C VAL A 153 5.77 -2.70 17.50
N MET A 154 4.74 -2.35 18.31
CA MET A 154 4.28 -0.97 18.53
C MET A 154 3.95 -0.23 17.21
N ASP A 155 3.07 -0.80 16.37
CA ASP A 155 2.64 -0.37 15.04
C ASP A 155 3.68 -0.52 13.93
N GLU A 156 4.93 -0.83 14.24
CA GLU A 156 5.93 -1.10 13.22
C GLU A 156 5.93 -2.59 12.86
N LEU A 157 5.84 -2.89 11.57
CA LEU A 157 6.04 -4.24 11.08
C LEU A 157 7.51 -4.63 11.31
N ARG A 158 7.73 -5.61 12.18
CA ARG A 158 9.07 -6.14 12.49
C ARG A 158 8.95 -7.61 12.83
N GLY A 159 9.28 -8.49 11.89
CA GLY A 159 9.28 -9.91 12.15
C GLY A 159 8.73 -10.74 11.01
N GLU A 160 8.30 -11.95 11.33
CA GLU A 160 7.80 -12.90 10.36
C GLU A 160 6.54 -12.40 9.67
N CYS A 161 6.52 -12.60 8.35
CA CYS A 161 5.40 -12.39 7.47
C CYS A 161 5.13 -13.68 6.71
N GLU A 162 3.88 -14.08 6.63
CA GLU A 162 3.41 -15.20 5.82
C GLU A 162 2.27 -14.68 4.95
N ILE A 163 2.29 -15.02 3.66
CA ILE A 163 1.28 -14.66 2.69
C ILE A 163 0.69 -15.95 2.14
N PHE A 164 -0.62 -15.99 1.92
CA PHE A 164 -1.33 -17.20 1.54
C PHE A 164 -2.08 -17.01 0.22
N HIS A 165 -2.14 -18.07 -0.57
CA HIS A 165 -3.05 -18.18 -1.70
C HIS A 165 -4.51 -18.25 -1.21
N LYS A 166 -5.47 -17.98 -2.10
CA LYS A 166 -6.89 -18.11 -1.76
C LYS A 166 -7.32 -19.53 -1.36
N ASN A 167 -6.60 -20.56 -1.82
CA ASN A 167 -6.81 -21.95 -1.40
C ASN A 167 -6.29 -22.25 0.01
N GLY A 168 -5.70 -21.25 0.71
CA GLY A 168 -5.15 -21.36 2.06
C GLY A 168 -3.72 -21.91 2.12
N GLN A 169 -3.10 -22.26 1.00
CA GLN A 169 -1.71 -22.69 0.98
C GLN A 169 -0.77 -21.49 1.08
N LEU A 170 0.40 -21.72 1.69
CA LEU A 170 1.44 -20.70 1.85
C LEU A 170 1.93 -20.26 0.46
N MET A 171 1.94 -18.96 0.22
CA MET A 171 2.42 -18.32 -1.00
C MET A 171 3.83 -17.76 -0.83
N ALA A 172 4.10 -17.13 0.31
CA ALA A 172 5.43 -16.61 0.64
C ALA A 172 5.64 -16.51 2.14
N LYS A 173 6.90 -16.66 2.57
CA LYS A 173 7.31 -16.52 3.97
C LYS A 173 8.67 -15.83 4.04
N GLY A 174 8.79 -14.88 4.98
CA GLY A 174 10.03 -14.17 5.23
C GLY A 174 9.93 -13.17 6.36
N THR A 175 10.85 -12.23 6.42
CA THR A 175 10.86 -11.16 7.43
C THR A 175 10.51 -9.82 6.81
N GLY A 176 9.55 -9.10 7.40
CA GLY A 176 9.19 -7.74 7.02
C GLY A 176 9.86 -6.71 7.94
N GLN A 177 10.26 -5.57 7.37
CA GLN A 177 10.87 -4.46 8.08
C GLN A 177 10.25 -3.12 7.63
N GLY A 178 9.14 -2.75 8.25
CA GLY A 178 8.32 -1.62 7.83
C GLY A 178 7.34 -1.97 6.73
N LYS A 179 6.59 -0.96 6.27
CA LYS A 179 5.58 -1.06 5.19
C LYS A 179 5.70 0.09 4.23
N GLU A 180 5.47 -0.18 2.96
CA GLU A 180 5.34 0.84 1.92
C GLU A 180 3.99 0.73 1.20
N TRP A 181 3.59 1.80 0.51
CA TRP A 181 2.40 1.81 -0.32
C TRP A 181 2.71 1.19 -1.68
N LEU A 182 1.90 0.19 -2.05
CA LEU A 182 1.91 -0.40 -3.36
C LEU A 182 0.46 -0.49 -3.84
N ASP A 183 0.17 0.23 -4.89
CA ASP A 183 -1.18 0.44 -5.44
C ASP A 183 -2.23 0.80 -4.37
N GLU A 184 -2.90 0.93 -3.79
CA GLU A 184 -3.81 1.31 -2.71
C GLU A 184 -3.61 0.53 -1.40
N GLU A 185 -2.63 -0.40 -1.36
CA GLU A 185 -2.38 -1.25 -0.19
C GLU A 185 -1.01 -0.98 0.45
N ARG A 186 -0.93 -1.20 1.76
CA ARG A 186 0.34 -1.17 2.49
C ARG A 186 0.90 -2.58 2.61
N VAL A 187 2.00 -2.83 1.91
CA VAL A 187 2.68 -4.13 1.85
C VAL A 187 3.95 -4.15 2.71
N PRO A 188 4.36 -5.33 3.22
CA PRO A 188 5.63 -5.47 3.94
C PRO A 188 6.83 -5.09 3.07
N ILE A 189 7.80 -4.35 3.63
CA ILE A 189 9.12 -4.19 3.01
C ILE A 189 9.92 -5.45 3.34
N PRO A 190 10.28 -6.30 2.36
CA PRO A 190 10.99 -7.54 2.62
C PRO A 190 12.44 -7.26 3.05
N HIS A 191 12.94 -8.05 4.00
CA HIS A 191 14.32 -8.03 4.46
C HIS A 191 14.82 -9.44 4.76
N GLY A 192 16.09 -9.73 4.39
CA GLY A 192 16.64 -11.07 4.53
C GLY A 192 16.06 -12.06 3.52
N GLU A 193 16.05 -13.32 3.90
CA GLU A 193 15.58 -14.40 3.06
C GLU A 193 14.06 -14.51 3.05
N TRP A 194 13.50 -14.69 1.84
CA TRP A 194 12.09 -14.95 1.59
C TRP A 194 11.96 -16.18 0.71
N THR A 195 11.15 -17.15 1.15
CA THR A 195 10.80 -18.34 0.38
C THR A 195 9.42 -18.15 -0.24
N PHE A 196 9.30 -18.40 -1.54
CA PHE A 196 8.07 -18.35 -2.32
C PHE A 196 7.63 -19.76 -2.70
N TYR A 197 6.33 -20.02 -2.64
CA TYR A 197 5.75 -21.33 -2.88
C TYR A 197 4.67 -21.27 -3.97
N ARG A 198 4.58 -22.33 -4.77
CA ARG A 198 3.49 -22.53 -5.73
C ARG A 198 2.20 -22.97 -5.02
N GLU A 199 1.10 -22.96 -5.76
CA GLU A 199 -0.20 -23.40 -5.23
C GLU A 199 -0.24 -24.89 -4.83
N ASP A 200 0.70 -25.72 -5.29
CA ASP A 200 0.87 -27.12 -4.89
C ASP A 200 1.73 -27.28 -3.62
N GLY A 201 2.24 -26.18 -3.06
CA GLY A 201 3.09 -26.14 -1.87
C GLY A 201 4.58 -26.37 -2.17
N SER A 202 4.99 -26.62 -3.42
CA SER A 202 6.41 -26.74 -3.79
C SER A 202 7.09 -25.36 -3.73
N VAL A 203 8.40 -25.34 -3.41
CA VAL A 203 9.18 -24.10 -3.42
C VAL A 203 9.33 -23.63 -4.87
N ASP A 204 8.91 -22.37 -5.11
CA ASP A 204 9.11 -21.70 -6.39
C ASP A 204 10.45 -20.98 -6.46
N ASP A 205 10.79 -20.20 -5.43
CA ASP A 205 12.02 -19.41 -5.40
C ASP A 205 12.43 -19.07 -3.97
N VAL A 206 13.73 -18.87 -3.78
CA VAL A 206 14.27 -18.26 -2.56
C VAL A 206 15.00 -16.98 -2.94
N ARG A 207 14.55 -15.85 -2.40
CA ARG A 207 15.05 -14.52 -2.68
C ARG A 207 15.64 -13.88 -1.44
N VAL A 208 16.72 -13.16 -1.61
CA VAL A 208 17.31 -12.36 -0.54
C VAL A 208 17.08 -10.89 -0.82
N TYR A 209 16.61 -10.17 0.19
CA TYR A 209 16.32 -8.74 0.11
C TYR A 209 17.15 -7.96 1.13
N ASN A 210 17.54 -6.74 0.76
CA ASN A 210 18.09 -5.76 1.68
C ASN A 210 17.17 -4.53 1.70
N ARG A 211 16.34 -4.40 2.76
CA ARG A 211 15.37 -3.30 2.92
C ARG A 211 14.53 -3.05 1.66
N GLY A 212 13.95 -4.12 1.14
CA GLY A 212 13.10 -4.08 -0.04
C GLY A 212 13.83 -4.18 -1.38
N GLU A 213 15.14 -4.02 -1.43
CA GLU A 213 15.92 -4.24 -2.65
C GLU A 213 16.25 -5.72 -2.84
N LEU A 214 15.96 -6.27 -4.01
CA LEU A 214 16.32 -7.65 -4.34
C LEU A 214 17.84 -7.76 -4.51
N VAL A 215 18.44 -8.61 -3.70
CA VAL A 215 19.89 -8.92 -3.73
C VAL A 215 20.16 -10.14 -4.60
N SER A 216 19.41 -11.22 -4.42
CA SER A 216 19.54 -12.45 -5.17
C SER A 216 18.22 -13.22 -5.26
N SER A 217 18.14 -14.12 -6.25
CA SER A 217 17.10 -15.12 -6.42
C SER A 217 17.76 -16.43 -6.84
N GLN A 218 17.21 -17.56 -6.43
CA GLN A 218 17.74 -18.87 -6.81
C GLN A 218 17.33 -19.27 -8.22
N ASN A 219 16.09 -18.97 -8.62
CA ASN A 219 15.51 -19.50 -9.85
C ASN A 219 15.35 -18.45 -10.97
N TYR A 220 15.56 -17.16 -10.70
CA TYR A 220 15.35 -16.10 -11.69
C TYR A 220 16.60 -15.27 -11.92
N LEU A 221 16.77 -14.80 -13.14
CA LEU A 221 17.94 -14.03 -13.58
C LEU A 221 17.65 -12.54 -13.74
N TYR A 222 16.37 -12.15 -13.85
CA TYR A 222 15.97 -10.81 -14.22
C TYR A 222 15.02 -10.20 -13.17
N PHE A 223 15.11 -8.89 -13.00
CA PHE A 223 14.20 -8.12 -12.13
C PHE A 223 13.88 -6.75 -12.76
N TYR A 224 12.82 -6.08 -12.30
CA TYR A 224 12.55 -4.69 -12.64
C TYR A 224 13.23 -3.75 -11.63
N ASP A 225 13.98 -2.75 -12.15
CA ASP A 225 14.48 -1.64 -11.32
C ASP A 225 13.35 -0.64 -10.97
N SER A 226 13.68 0.43 -10.21
CA SER A 226 12.72 1.48 -9.83
C SER A 226 12.10 2.22 -11.02
N ASP A 227 12.77 2.25 -12.15
CA ASP A 227 12.33 2.90 -13.40
C ASP A 227 11.65 1.91 -14.36
N TRP A 228 11.33 0.71 -13.87
CA TRP A 228 10.74 -0.38 -14.65
C TRP A 228 11.60 -0.82 -15.84
N ASN A 229 12.92 -0.79 -15.68
CA ASN A 229 13.83 -1.43 -16.63
C ASN A 229 14.09 -2.87 -16.22
N ILE A 230 14.22 -3.74 -17.21
CA ILE A 230 14.58 -5.14 -17.01
C ILE A 230 16.09 -5.20 -16.82
N CYS A 231 16.55 -5.64 -15.66
CA CYS A 231 17.94 -5.75 -15.28
C CYS A 231 18.29 -7.18 -14.92
N THR A 232 19.55 -7.57 -15.11
CA THR A 232 20.05 -8.83 -14.57
C THR A 232 20.27 -8.72 -13.06
N ILE A 233 19.95 -9.77 -12.31
CA ILE A 233 20.12 -9.79 -10.85
C ILE A 233 21.62 -9.79 -10.49
N SER A 234 22.44 -10.48 -11.30
CA SER A 234 23.86 -10.70 -11.00
C SER A 234 24.70 -9.43 -10.96
N ASP A 235 24.50 -8.50 -11.90
CA ASP A 235 25.32 -7.32 -12.06
C ASP A 235 24.53 -5.99 -12.02
N LYS A 236 23.20 -6.07 -11.84
CA LYS A 236 22.28 -4.93 -11.77
C LYS A 236 22.28 -4.04 -13.02
N LYS A 237 22.73 -4.58 -14.17
CA LYS A 237 22.72 -3.83 -15.44
C LYS A 237 21.46 -4.07 -16.23
N ARG A 238 21.09 -3.07 -17.04
CA ARG A 238 19.98 -3.19 -17.99
C ARG A 238 20.26 -4.30 -19.00
N PHE A 239 19.29 -5.18 -19.14
CA PHE A 239 19.40 -6.33 -20.02
C PHE A 239 19.16 -5.93 -21.49
N THR A 240 19.93 -6.52 -22.39
CA THR A 240 19.70 -6.52 -23.83
C THR A 240 19.83 -7.93 -24.36
N GLY A 241 18.76 -8.46 -24.96
CA GLY A 241 18.74 -9.84 -25.45
C GLY A 241 17.30 -10.31 -25.71
N THR A 242 17.14 -11.60 -25.89
CA THR A 242 15.83 -12.25 -26.05
C THR A 242 15.48 -13.00 -24.77
N LEU A 243 14.26 -12.80 -24.27
CA LEU A 243 13.67 -13.61 -23.21
C LEU A 243 12.98 -14.82 -23.85
N GLU A 244 13.25 -16.00 -23.32
CA GLU A 244 12.62 -17.26 -23.77
C GLU A 244 11.93 -17.88 -22.56
N MET A 245 10.62 -17.64 -22.40
CA MET A 245 9.83 -18.04 -21.23
C MET A 245 10.49 -17.64 -19.89
N SER A 246 11.23 -16.51 -19.92
CA SER A 246 12.03 -16.07 -18.77
C SER A 246 11.17 -15.33 -17.76
N GLY A 247 11.32 -15.70 -16.49
CA GLY A 247 10.67 -15.00 -15.38
C GLY A 247 11.38 -13.69 -15.04
N ILE A 248 10.62 -12.63 -14.90
CA ILE A 248 11.11 -11.34 -14.39
C ILE A 248 10.49 -11.14 -13.01
N VAL A 249 11.32 -11.15 -11.96
CA VAL A 249 10.82 -10.96 -10.60
C VAL A 249 10.48 -9.51 -10.31
N THR A 250 9.40 -9.33 -9.60
CA THR A 250 9.06 -8.06 -8.95
C THR A 250 9.31 -8.20 -7.45
N ARG A 251 9.36 -7.10 -6.74
CA ARG A 251 9.64 -7.09 -5.30
C ARG A 251 8.66 -7.95 -4.48
N TYR A 252 7.39 -8.02 -4.88
CA TYR A 252 6.30 -8.55 -4.06
C TYR A 252 5.51 -9.70 -4.67
N TYR A 253 5.66 -9.96 -5.97
CA TYR A 253 4.80 -10.91 -6.68
C TYR A 253 5.59 -12.03 -7.35
N PHE A 254 4.88 -13.08 -7.70
CA PHE A 254 5.41 -14.13 -8.56
C PHE A 254 5.88 -13.52 -9.88
N PRO A 255 6.98 -14.05 -10.45
CA PRO A 255 7.46 -13.55 -11.71
C PRO A 255 6.45 -13.83 -12.82
N ASN A 256 6.20 -12.84 -13.65
CA ASN A 256 5.55 -13.07 -14.93
C ASN A 256 6.57 -13.65 -15.91
N LEU A 257 6.14 -14.67 -16.67
CA LEU A 257 6.95 -15.24 -17.73
C LEU A 257 6.77 -14.45 -19.02
N PHE A 258 7.87 -14.19 -19.72
CA PHE A 258 7.88 -13.41 -20.96
C PHE A 258 8.65 -14.09 -22.06
N ASN A 259 8.17 -13.95 -23.29
CA ASN A 259 8.92 -14.15 -24.52
C ASN A 259 9.03 -12.83 -25.26
N GLY A 260 10.21 -12.56 -25.84
CA GLY A 260 10.41 -11.43 -26.70
C GLY A 260 11.71 -10.69 -26.48
N LYS A 261 11.93 -9.66 -27.28
CA LYS A 261 13.19 -8.92 -27.32
C LYS A 261 13.18 -7.78 -26.31
N VAL A 262 14.33 -7.58 -25.68
CA VAL A 262 14.62 -6.47 -24.76
C VAL A 262 15.86 -5.73 -25.26
N ILE A 263 15.80 -4.40 -25.26
CA ILE A 263 16.93 -3.54 -25.59
C ILE A 263 17.07 -2.48 -24.49
N ASP A 264 18.25 -2.40 -23.87
CA ASP A 264 18.56 -1.49 -22.77
C ASP A 264 17.47 -1.50 -21.67
N GLY A 265 17.07 -2.70 -21.23
CA GLY A 265 16.06 -2.91 -20.21
C GLY A 265 14.61 -2.64 -20.63
N LYS A 266 14.34 -2.35 -21.88
CA LYS A 266 13.00 -2.06 -22.42
C LYS A 266 12.56 -3.10 -23.42
N PHE A 267 11.29 -3.52 -23.37
CA PHE A 267 10.70 -4.36 -24.39
C PHE A 267 10.74 -3.69 -25.78
N ASP A 268 11.07 -4.46 -26.81
CA ASP A 268 11.14 -3.98 -28.20
C ASP A 268 10.65 -5.06 -29.17
N GLY A 269 9.66 -4.76 -30.00
CA GLY A 269 8.99 -5.72 -30.86
C GLY A 269 7.80 -6.41 -30.22
N GLU A 270 7.48 -7.62 -30.68
CA GLU A 270 6.38 -8.41 -30.12
C GLU A 270 6.82 -9.11 -28.84
N ILE A 271 6.01 -8.95 -27.81
CA ILE A 271 6.21 -9.55 -26.48
C ILE A 271 4.99 -10.37 -26.13
N SER A 272 5.21 -11.60 -25.69
CA SER A 272 4.19 -12.44 -25.09
C SER A 272 4.45 -12.57 -23.59
N SER A 273 3.40 -12.42 -22.79
CA SER A 273 3.42 -12.79 -21.35
C SER A 273 2.48 -13.96 -21.10
N TYR A 274 2.73 -14.68 -20.02
CA TYR A 274 2.04 -15.94 -19.74
C TYR A 274 1.51 -15.98 -18.31
N TYR A 275 0.34 -16.59 -18.14
CA TYR A 275 -0.12 -17.04 -16.86
C TYR A 275 0.72 -18.25 -16.41
N ASN A 276 1.27 -18.19 -15.22
CA ASN A 276 2.00 -19.30 -14.61
C ASN A 276 1.07 -20.07 -13.65
N ILE A 277 -0.04 -20.59 -14.19
CA ILE A 277 -1.07 -21.31 -13.45
C ILE A 277 -1.26 -22.70 -14.07
N GLY A 278 -1.22 -23.75 -13.23
CA GLY A 278 -1.35 -25.14 -13.66
C GLY A 278 -0.03 -25.73 -14.19
N GLU A 279 -0.15 -26.90 -14.87
CA GLU A 279 1.05 -27.66 -15.34
C GLU A 279 1.79 -26.99 -16.50
N LYS A 280 1.11 -26.17 -17.29
CA LYS A 280 1.70 -25.49 -18.46
C LYS A 280 1.28 -24.01 -18.48
N PRO A 281 2.26 -23.10 -18.69
CA PRO A 281 1.94 -21.69 -18.88
C PRO A 281 1.03 -21.45 -20.08
N SER A 282 0.02 -20.63 -19.93
CA SER A 282 -0.89 -20.19 -21.00
C SER A 282 -0.67 -18.71 -21.33
N ILE A 283 -0.86 -18.34 -22.59
CA ILE A 283 -0.69 -16.94 -23.02
C ILE A 283 -1.67 -16.06 -22.27
N ALA A 284 -1.14 -15.00 -21.64
CA ALA A 284 -1.91 -13.95 -20.97
C ALA A 284 -2.08 -12.72 -21.85
N VAL A 285 -0.97 -12.26 -22.48
CA VAL A 285 -0.95 -11.09 -23.34
C VAL A 285 0.00 -11.30 -24.50
N VAL A 286 -0.38 -10.82 -25.68
CA VAL A 286 0.52 -10.56 -26.82
C VAL A 286 0.43 -9.08 -27.15
N ALA A 287 1.55 -8.38 -27.14
CA ALA A 287 1.59 -6.95 -27.36
C ALA A 287 2.85 -6.54 -28.10
N ARG A 288 2.78 -5.43 -28.81
CA ARG A 288 3.94 -4.88 -29.50
C ARG A 288 4.46 -3.63 -28.78
N TYR A 289 5.78 -3.55 -28.67
CA TYR A 289 6.49 -2.45 -28.02
C TYR A 289 7.49 -1.81 -28.98
N ASN A 290 7.69 -0.51 -28.81
CA ASN A 290 8.79 0.23 -29.39
C ASN A 290 9.51 0.97 -28.25
N LYS A 291 10.74 0.53 -27.93
CA LYS A 291 11.57 1.08 -26.85
C LYS A 291 10.79 1.24 -25.52
N GLY A 292 10.08 0.20 -25.12
CA GLY A 292 9.28 0.14 -23.89
C GLY A 292 7.89 0.77 -23.95
N LYS A 293 7.51 1.40 -25.05
CA LYS A 293 6.17 1.96 -25.24
C LYS A 293 5.31 1.01 -26.05
N LEU A 294 4.10 0.74 -25.56
CA LEU A 294 3.10 -0.02 -26.31
C LEU A 294 2.81 0.68 -27.66
N THR A 295 2.83 -0.10 -28.73
CA THR A 295 2.52 0.38 -30.08
C THR A 295 1.86 -0.74 -30.88
N GLY A 296 0.92 -0.40 -31.79
CA GLY A 296 0.19 -1.39 -32.58
C GLY A 296 -0.73 -2.26 -31.73
N GLU A 297 -0.88 -3.49 -32.16
CA GLU A 297 -1.86 -4.42 -31.62
C GLU A 297 -1.49 -4.94 -30.22
N TYR A 298 -2.51 -5.04 -29.36
CA TYR A 298 -2.47 -5.63 -28.04
C TYR A 298 -3.63 -6.61 -27.89
N ARG A 299 -3.36 -7.84 -27.52
CA ARG A 299 -4.35 -8.87 -27.24
C ARG A 299 -4.13 -9.43 -25.83
N ALA A 300 -5.18 -9.45 -25.02
CA ALA A 300 -5.18 -10.13 -23.72
C ALA A 300 -6.13 -11.33 -23.76
N TYR A 301 -5.79 -12.34 -22.99
CA TYR A 301 -6.51 -13.60 -22.96
C TYR A 301 -6.94 -13.94 -21.52
N TYR A 302 -8.02 -14.69 -21.38
CA TYR A 302 -8.40 -15.33 -20.14
C TYR A 302 -7.52 -16.56 -19.86
N THR A 303 -7.56 -17.07 -18.65
CA THR A 303 -6.81 -18.27 -18.24
C THR A 303 -7.21 -19.52 -19.02
N ASN A 304 -8.43 -19.57 -19.55
CA ASN A 304 -8.94 -20.63 -20.44
C ASN A 304 -8.46 -20.48 -21.90
N GLY A 305 -7.59 -19.50 -22.21
CA GLY A 305 -7.03 -19.24 -23.53
C GLY A 305 -7.93 -18.42 -24.46
N GLN A 306 -9.13 -18.04 -24.06
CA GLN A 306 -10.01 -17.21 -24.87
C GLN A 306 -9.55 -15.74 -24.85
N LEU A 307 -9.74 -15.06 -26.00
CA LEU A 307 -9.48 -13.62 -26.10
C LEU A 307 -10.40 -12.84 -25.15
N SER A 308 -9.81 -12.09 -24.23
CA SER A 308 -10.53 -11.23 -23.28
C SER A 308 -10.67 -9.81 -23.78
N SER A 309 -9.64 -9.31 -24.49
CA SER A 309 -9.70 -7.99 -25.13
C SER A 309 -8.66 -7.83 -26.23
N GLU A 310 -9.00 -7.00 -27.20
CA GLU A 310 -8.09 -6.52 -28.26
C GLU A 310 -8.18 -5.01 -28.39
N ARG A 311 -7.05 -4.38 -28.67
CA ARG A 311 -6.93 -2.92 -28.76
C ARG A 311 -5.66 -2.52 -29.48
N ASN A 312 -5.62 -1.26 -29.93
CA ASN A 312 -4.44 -0.69 -30.53
C ASN A 312 -3.85 0.42 -29.68
N TYR A 313 -2.54 0.56 -29.75
CA TYR A 313 -1.78 1.59 -29.07
C TYR A 313 -0.91 2.38 -30.05
N LEU A 314 -0.69 3.64 -29.73
CA LEU A 314 0.32 4.49 -30.33
C LEU A 314 1.04 5.26 -29.22
N ASP A 315 2.37 5.07 -29.11
CA ASP A 315 3.22 5.68 -28.08
C ASP A 315 2.70 5.50 -26.62
N GLY A 316 2.17 4.31 -26.30
CA GLY A 316 1.67 3.96 -24.98
C GLY A 316 0.24 4.42 -24.68
N LYS A 317 -0.43 5.10 -25.61
CA LYS A 317 -1.84 5.53 -25.49
C LYS A 317 -2.74 4.69 -26.37
N TYR A 318 -4.00 4.50 -25.95
CA TYR A 318 -5.00 3.88 -26.81
C TYR A 318 -5.20 4.70 -28.08
N ASP A 319 -5.15 4.03 -29.23
CA ASP A 319 -5.41 4.63 -30.53
C ASP A 319 -6.03 3.61 -31.48
N GLY A 320 -7.27 3.83 -31.89
CA GLY A 320 -8.02 2.89 -32.70
C GLY A 320 -9.13 2.13 -31.94
N GLU A 321 -9.49 1.00 -32.48
CA GLU A 321 -10.58 0.17 -31.97
C GLU A 321 -10.15 -0.57 -30.69
N TYR A 322 -11.05 -0.60 -29.72
CA TYR A 322 -10.97 -1.42 -28.50
C TYR A 322 -12.20 -2.31 -28.43
N LYS A 323 -11.98 -3.60 -28.22
CA LYS A 323 -13.02 -4.59 -27.92
C LYS A 323 -12.66 -5.39 -26.69
N SER A 324 -13.66 -5.72 -25.87
CA SER A 324 -13.54 -6.73 -24.83
C SER A 324 -14.70 -7.72 -24.90
N TYR A 325 -14.47 -8.89 -24.37
CA TYR A 325 -15.36 -10.03 -24.50
C TYR A 325 -15.68 -10.59 -23.12
N TYR A 326 -16.83 -11.24 -22.98
CA TYR A 326 -17.14 -12.06 -21.81
C TYR A 326 -16.37 -13.37 -21.88
N GLU A 327 -15.99 -13.90 -20.74
CA GLU A 327 -15.45 -15.26 -20.67
C GLU A 327 -16.58 -16.27 -20.92
N ASP A 328 -16.32 -17.24 -21.81
CA ASP A 328 -17.20 -18.38 -22.06
C ASP A 328 -16.65 -19.62 -21.36
N SER A 329 -17.35 -20.13 -20.37
CA SER A 329 -16.92 -21.28 -19.57
C SER A 329 -16.68 -22.56 -20.36
N LEU A 330 -17.29 -22.69 -21.54
CA LEU A 330 -17.13 -23.87 -22.40
C LEU A 330 -15.92 -23.78 -23.33
N ALA A 331 -15.33 -22.60 -23.48
CA ALA A 331 -14.17 -22.31 -24.33
C ALA A 331 -14.25 -22.89 -25.77
N THR A 332 -15.45 -23.02 -26.30
CA THR A 332 -15.69 -23.62 -27.63
C THR A 332 -15.38 -22.67 -28.77
N ARG A 333 -15.15 -21.39 -28.50
CA ARG A 333 -14.88 -20.33 -29.46
C ARG A 333 -13.60 -19.60 -29.07
N PRO A 334 -12.91 -18.91 -30.03
CA PRO A 334 -11.72 -18.13 -29.72
C PRO A 334 -11.97 -16.94 -28.76
N HIS A 335 -13.21 -16.49 -28.64
CA HIS A 335 -13.66 -15.49 -27.68
C HIS A 335 -15.13 -15.71 -27.34
N GLY A 336 -15.56 -15.22 -26.16
CA GLY A 336 -16.95 -15.17 -25.74
C GLY A 336 -17.75 -14.07 -26.45
N GLN A 337 -18.93 -13.75 -25.93
CA GLN A 337 -19.77 -12.67 -26.41
C GLN A 337 -19.07 -11.32 -26.23
N LEU A 338 -19.21 -10.44 -27.24
CA LEU A 338 -18.71 -9.05 -27.15
C LEU A 338 -19.35 -8.36 -25.95
N LYS A 339 -18.50 -7.78 -25.09
CA LYS A 339 -18.89 -7.07 -23.88
C LYS A 339 -18.87 -5.56 -24.06
N TYR A 340 -17.85 -5.09 -24.76
CA TYR A 340 -17.63 -3.67 -24.97
C TYR A 340 -16.92 -3.41 -26.28
N LYS A 341 -17.29 -2.33 -26.97
CA LYS A 341 -16.63 -1.84 -28.18
C LYS A 341 -16.58 -0.33 -28.13
N ALA A 342 -15.42 0.25 -28.39
CA ALA A 342 -15.25 1.69 -28.53
C ALA A 342 -14.10 2.02 -29.48
N TYR A 343 -14.01 3.27 -29.87
CA TYR A 343 -12.89 3.83 -30.60
C TYR A 343 -12.16 4.84 -29.72
N TYR A 344 -10.85 4.86 -29.79
CA TYR A 344 -9.98 5.76 -29.04
C TYR A 344 -9.07 6.55 -29.99
N ASN A 345 -8.81 7.77 -29.61
CA ASN A 345 -7.72 8.57 -30.14
C ASN A 345 -6.79 8.97 -28.98
N HIS A 346 -5.68 9.66 -29.26
CA HIS A 346 -4.72 10.11 -28.25
C HIS A 346 -5.33 10.89 -27.06
N SER A 347 -6.50 11.48 -27.25
CA SER A 347 -7.20 12.29 -26.25
C SER A 347 -8.25 11.51 -25.46
N GLY A 348 -8.44 10.22 -25.75
CA GLY A 348 -9.39 9.35 -25.06
C GLY A 348 -10.43 8.73 -25.99
N ARG A 349 -11.57 8.30 -25.44
CA ARG A 349 -12.68 7.74 -26.24
C ARG A 349 -13.18 8.75 -27.28
N HIS A 350 -13.39 8.28 -28.50
CA HIS A 350 -13.89 9.11 -29.60
C HIS A 350 -14.88 8.34 -30.47
N GLY A 351 -16.03 8.96 -30.81
CA GLY A 351 -17.10 8.28 -31.51
C GLY A 351 -18.00 7.45 -30.60
N LEU A 352 -18.66 6.45 -31.18
CA LEU A 352 -19.63 5.61 -30.48
C LEU A 352 -18.93 4.54 -29.64
N ALA A 353 -19.30 4.46 -28.37
CA ALA A 353 -18.98 3.34 -27.48
C ALA A 353 -20.24 2.55 -27.16
N CYS A 354 -20.15 1.21 -27.22
CA CYS A 354 -21.24 0.29 -26.99
C CYS A 354 -20.88 -0.73 -25.90
N TRP A 355 -21.80 -0.98 -25.01
CA TRP A 355 -21.75 -2.05 -24.00
C TRP A 355 -22.82 -3.08 -24.32
N TYR A 356 -22.53 -4.33 -24.10
CA TYR A 356 -23.42 -5.45 -24.44
C TYR A 356 -23.60 -6.36 -23.24
N TYR A 357 -24.77 -6.90 -23.06
CA TYR A 357 -25.05 -8.00 -22.15
C TYR A 357 -24.48 -9.33 -22.66
N LYS A 358 -24.36 -10.31 -21.76
CA LYS A 358 -23.88 -11.66 -22.11
C LYS A 358 -24.74 -12.35 -23.22
N ASN A 359 -26.03 -11.99 -23.32
CA ASN A 359 -26.92 -12.47 -24.36
C ASN A 359 -26.76 -11.75 -25.73
N GLY A 360 -25.79 -10.83 -25.83
CA GLY A 360 -25.47 -10.11 -27.05
C GLY A 360 -26.31 -8.87 -27.32
N LYS A 361 -27.32 -8.57 -26.52
CA LYS A 361 -28.10 -7.35 -26.64
C LYS A 361 -27.32 -6.14 -26.12
N ILE A 362 -27.59 -4.98 -26.67
CA ILE A 362 -26.99 -3.72 -26.24
C ILE A 362 -27.50 -3.38 -24.84
N GLU A 363 -26.57 -3.12 -23.92
CA GLU A 363 -26.84 -2.59 -22.59
C GLU A 363 -26.86 -1.06 -22.61
N ALA A 364 -25.84 -0.48 -23.22
CA ALA A 364 -25.71 0.96 -23.35
C ALA A 364 -24.94 1.37 -24.60
N GLU A 365 -25.22 2.58 -25.08
CA GLU A 365 -24.37 3.26 -26.08
C GLU A 365 -24.20 4.73 -25.69
N SER A 366 -23.04 5.29 -26.00
CA SER A 366 -22.74 6.70 -25.77
C SER A 366 -21.77 7.23 -26.80
N ASN A 367 -21.99 8.45 -27.26
CA ASN A 367 -21.04 9.15 -28.10
C ASN A 367 -20.02 9.93 -27.28
N TYR A 368 -18.78 9.93 -27.74
CA TYR A 368 -17.65 10.58 -27.10
C TYR A 368 -16.86 11.45 -28.07
N VAL A 369 -16.36 12.55 -27.56
CA VAL A 369 -15.39 13.41 -28.25
C VAL A 369 -14.24 13.67 -27.28
N ASN A 370 -13.04 13.22 -27.64
CA ASN A 370 -11.81 13.42 -26.85
C ASN A 370 -11.96 13.03 -25.35
N GLY A 371 -12.54 11.85 -25.10
CA GLY A 371 -12.70 11.29 -23.75
C GLY A 371 -13.98 11.70 -23.02
N LYS A 372 -14.66 12.76 -23.44
CA LYS A 372 -15.89 13.27 -22.82
C LYS A 372 -17.13 12.80 -23.58
N LYS A 373 -18.19 12.47 -22.85
CA LYS A 373 -19.50 12.21 -23.45
C LYS A 373 -19.99 13.45 -24.18
N ASN A 374 -20.31 13.27 -25.46
CA ASN A 374 -20.79 14.35 -26.32
C ASN A 374 -21.77 13.79 -27.34
N GLY A 375 -23.04 14.17 -27.23
CA GLY A 375 -24.12 13.61 -28.03
C GLY A 375 -25.00 12.65 -27.23
N ILE A 376 -25.65 11.73 -27.96
CA ILE A 376 -26.70 10.86 -27.39
C ILE A 376 -26.07 9.69 -26.63
N SER A 377 -26.66 9.38 -25.46
CA SER A 377 -26.40 8.19 -24.67
C SER A 377 -27.72 7.48 -24.42
N ARG A 378 -27.78 6.17 -24.67
CA ARG A 378 -28.96 5.33 -24.49
C ARG A 378 -28.63 4.12 -23.63
N GLN A 379 -29.65 3.60 -22.92
CA GLN A 379 -29.51 2.44 -22.05
C GLN A 379 -30.74 1.55 -22.15
N TRP A 380 -30.53 0.23 -22.10
CA TRP A 380 -31.54 -0.81 -22.16
C TRP A 380 -31.33 -1.84 -21.07
N LYS A 381 -32.40 -2.57 -20.70
CA LYS A 381 -32.32 -3.75 -19.86
C LYS A 381 -31.86 -4.96 -20.67
N GLU A 382 -31.50 -6.05 -20.00
CA GLU A 382 -31.04 -7.28 -20.63
C GLU A 382 -32.13 -7.96 -21.50
N ASP A 383 -33.40 -7.75 -21.18
CA ASP A 383 -34.52 -8.19 -22.02
C ASP A 383 -34.67 -7.37 -23.33
N GLY A 384 -33.97 -6.25 -23.44
CA GLY A 384 -34.01 -5.29 -24.54
C GLY A 384 -35.00 -4.13 -24.29
N THR A 385 -35.63 -4.07 -23.11
CA THR A 385 -36.51 -2.96 -22.76
C THR A 385 -35.71 -1.65 -22.63
N PHE A 386 -36.16 -0.60 -23.30
CA PHE A 386 -35.55 0.71 -23.24
C PHE A 386 -35.66 1.33 -21.84
N ILE A 387 -34.55 1.82 -21.28
CA ILE A 387 -34.50 2.47 -19.97
C ILE A 387 -34.48 3.97 -20.10
N SER A 388 -33.50 4.53 -20.85
CA SER A 388 -33.26 5.95 -20.85
C SER A 388 -32.49 6.44 -22.07
N VAL A 389 -32.68 7.73 -22.39
CA VAL A 389 -31.87 8.49 -23.34
C VAL A 389 -31.49 9.83 -22.73
N TYR A 390 -30.25 10.20 -22.91
CA TYR A 390 -29.73 11.51 -22.48
C TYR A 390 -28.90 12.12 -23.59
N HIS A 391 -28.89 13.43 -23.64
CA HIS A 391 -27.91 14.17 -24.44
C HIS A 391 -26.85 14.74 -23.53
N TYR A 392 -25.61 14.69 -23.94
CA TYR A 392 -24.45 15.20 -23.22
C TYR A 392 -23.69 16.19 -24.06
N VAL A 393 -23.20 17.24 -23.41
CA VAL A 393 -22.21 18.19 -23.94
C VAL A 393 -21.07 18.24 -22.94
N ASP A 394 -19.90 17.76 -23.32
CA ASP A 394 -18.71 17.71 -22.48
C ASP A 394 -18.96 17.08 -21.07
N ASP A 395 -19.58 15.90 -21.03
CA ASP A 395 -20.01 15.14 -19.83
C ASP A 395 -21.18 15.77 -19.04
N ILE A 396 -21.62 16.96 -19.41
CA ILE A 396 -22.76 17.62 -18.76
C ILE A 396 -24.05 17.17 -19.45
N LYS A 397 -25.01 16.68 -18.65
CA LYS A 397 -26.34 16.37 -19.18
C LYS A 397 -27.04 17.63 -19.66
N ASP A 398 -27.33 17.69 -20.95
CA ASP A 398 -28.12 18.78 -21.49
C ASP A 398 -29.60 18.58 -21.14
N GLY A 399 -30.20 19.55 -20.42
CA GLY A 399 -31.59 19.52 -19.96
C GLY A 399 -32.63 19.56 -21.08
N LEU A 400 -32.27 19.89 -22.30
CA LEU A 400 -33.16 20.01 -23.46
C LEU A 400 -33.85 18.69 -23.85
N MET A 401 -33.20 17.53 -23.60
CA MET A 401 -33.83 16.23 -23.91
C MET A 401 -34.91 15.78 -22.93
N ASN A 402 -34.96 16.33 -21.72
CA ASN A 402 -36.12 16.14 -20.82
C ASN A 402 -37.42 16.80 -21.35
N ALA A 403 -37.29 17.84 -22.15
CA ALA A 403 -38.42 18.45 -22.83
C ALA A 403 -38.89 17.62 -24.04
N MET A 404 -38.00 16.97 -24.76
CA MET A 404 -38.34 16.08 -25.91
C MET A 404 -38.99 14.76 -25.49
N ARG A 405 -38.83 14.29 -24.24
CA ARG A 405 -39.58 13.16 -23.69
C ARG A 405 -41.10 13.34 -23.70
N LYS A 406 -41.57 14.59 -23.77
CA LYS A 406 -43.01 14.95 -23.90
C LYS A 406 -43.47 15.01 -25.35
N ILE A 407 -42.57 14.95 -26.33
CA ILE A 407 -42.90 15.00 -27.76
C ILE A 407 -42.55 13.67 -28.36
N SER A 408 -43.54 12.74 -28.37
CA SER A 408 -43.68 11.51 -29.16
C SER A 408 -42.38 10.84 -29.66
N ILE A 409 -42.01 9.74 -29.02
CA ILE A 409 -41.23 8.68 -29.69
C ILE A 409 -42.09 8.18 -30.85
N PRO A 410 -41.69 8.31 -32.11
CA PRO A 410 -42.42 7.71 -33.23
C PRO A 410 -42.50 6.19 -32.99
N LYS A 411 -43.67 5.62 -33.05
CA LYS A 411 -43.96 4.18 -32.86
C LYS A 411 -43.12 3.29 -33.78
N ASP A 412 -42.46 3.84 -34.78
CA ASP A 412 -41.67 3.13 -35.78
C ASP A 412 -40.27 2.71 -35.25
N PHE A 413 -39.77 3.32 -34.18
CA PHE A 413 -38.49 2.93 -33.54
C PHE A 413 -38.63 1.70 -32.62
N ILE A 414 -39.86 1.37 -32.18
CA ILE A 414 -40.12 0.23 -31.30
C ILE A 414 -40.20 -1.09 -32.11
N LYS A 415 -40.39 -1.02 -33.43
CA LYS A 415 -40.59 -2.22 -34.28
C LYS A 415 -39.30 -2.83 -34.86
N LYS A 416 -38.14 -2.18 -34.79
CA LYS A 416 -36.89 -2.73 -35.38
C LYS A 416 -36.11 -3.69 -34.44
N GLY A 417 -36.60 -3.99 -33.26
CA GLY A 417 -36.01 -4.99 -32.35
C GLY A 417 -36.64 -6.39 -32.40
N LYS A 418 -37.50 -6.63 -33.40
CA LYS A 418 -38.06 -7.97 -33.64
C LYS A 418 -37.78 -8.39 -35.08
N LYS A 419 -36.55 -8.83 -35.32
CA LYS A 419 -36.23 -9.86 -36.34
C LYS A 419 -34.88 -10.47 -35.99
#